data_cefa42a761b6cdf23e667e1a5a58ae48
#
_entry.id   cefa42a761b6cdf23e667e1a5a58ae48
#
_cell.length_a   1.000
_cell.length_b   1.000
_cell.length_c   1.000
_cell.angle_alpha   90.00
_cell.angle_beta   90.00
_cell.angle_gamma   90.00
#
_symmetry.space_group_name_H-M   'P 1'
#
loop_
_entity.id
_entity.type
_entity.pdbx_description
1 polymer ?
#
loop_
_entity_poly.entity_id
_entity_poly.type
_entity_poly.pdbx_seq_one_letter_code
_entity_poly.pdbx_strand_id
1 'polypeptide(L)'
;MRLLCHSTLLVCALLGACSSLLPRGQTNTPVAFATFEEARDAAQRIVALQTRSPELKALGFDVQSGTNMTLIPYPEIVARLTPHPNVPLLKLDPGIRQCVDAQTACRGYLFRFERQDRRREGNFWLDFFNLRRTTYVRGWWFEALIVVSDDTVLFRNFAGQAHTDRVERQTNPLGPFQPAGEGAGALLLR
;
A
#
# COMPACT_ATOMS: atom_id res chain seq x y z
N MET A 1 -44.25 16.32 34.69
CA MET A 1 -43.13 17.07 34.12
C MET A 1 -41.76 16.50 34.46
N ARG A 2 -41.48 16.07 35.69
CA ARG A 2 -40.17 15.50 36.09
C ARG A 2 -39.84 14.15 35.40
N LEU A 3 -40.77 13.25 35.21
CA LEU A 3 -40.57 11.95 34.53
C LEU A 3 -40.21 12.09 33.06
N LEU A 4 -40.82 13.00 32.34
CA LEU A 4 -40.53 13.30 30.92
C LEU A 4 -39.10 13.81 30.74
N CYS A 5 -38.62 14.65 31.67
CA CYS A 5 -37.28 15.21 31.61
C CYS A 5 -36.17 14.15 31.83
N HIS A 6 -36.43 13.14 32.71
CA HIS A 6 -35.48 12.05 32.93
C HIS A 6 -35.45 11.07 31.75
N SER A 7 -36.57 10.82 31.10
CA SER A 7 -36.66 9.98 29.90
C SER A 7 -35.90 10.60 28.71
N THR A 8 -36.03 11.90 28.53
CA THR A 8 -35.30 12.64 27.45
C THR A 8 -33.78 12.64 27.69
N LEU A 9 -33.35 12.79 28.95
CA LEU A 9 -31.93 12.77 29.29
C LEU A 9 -31.30 11.38 29.07
N LEU A 10 -32.03 10.31 29.38
CA LEU A 10 -31.59 8.93 29.16
C LEU A 10 -31.46 8.60 27.66
N VAL A 11 -32.40 9.07 26.84
CA VAL A 11 -32.32 8.90 25.38
C VAL A 11 -31.15 9.66 24.76
N CYS A 12 -30.86 10.89 25.23
CA CYS A 12 -29.71 11.65 24.77
C CYS A 12 -28.37 11.02 25.17
N ALA A 13 -28.29 10.39 26.35
CA ALA A 13 -27.07 9.71 26.81
C ALA A 13 -26.80 8.43 25.98
N LEU A 14 -27.83 7.71 25.55
CA LEU A 14 -27.71 6.54 24.69
C LEU A 14 -27.25 6.86 23.26
N LEU A 15 -27.61 8.04 22.74
CA LEU A 15 -27.18 8.48 21.42
C LEU A 15 -25.71 8.88 21.33
N GLY A 16 -25.06 9.27 22.42
CA GLY A 16 -23.65 9.65 22.46
C GLY A 16 -22.66 8.47 22.45
N ALA A 17 -23.09 7.27 22.84
CA ALA A 17 -22.22 6.10 23.00
C ALA A 17 -21.91 5.37 21.67
N CYS A 18 -22.53 5.74 20.55
CA CYS A 18 -22.45 4.98 19.30
C CYS A 18 -21.15 5.20 18.50
N SER A 19 -20.29 6.13 18.85
CA SER A 19 -19.04 6.38 18.11
C SER A 19 -18.01 5.23 18.23
N SER A 20 -18.10 4.41 19.29
CA SER A 20 -17.22 3.26 19.51
C SER A 20 -17.60 2.03 18.66
N LEU A 21 -18.78 2.02 18.05
CA LEU A 21 -19.29 0.92 17.21
C LEU A 21 -18.86 1.02 15.74
N LEU A 22 -18.15 2.09 15.36
CA LEU A 22 -17.67 2.24 13.99
C LEU A 22 -16.60 1.18 13.67
N PRO A 23 -16.64 0.57 12.47
CA PRO A 23 -15.69 -0.45 12.06
C PRO A 23 -14.26 0.07 12.09
N ARG A 24 -13.36 -0.75 12.60
CA ARG A 24 -11.91 -0.54 12.55
C ARG A 24 -11.32 -1.62 11.66
N GLY A 25 -10.47 -1.23 10.73
CA GLY A 25 -9.76 -2.13 9.85
C GLY A 25 -8.26 -1.95 10.00
N GLN A 26 -7.51 -3.06 10.02
CA GLN A 26 -6.06 -3.05 9.90
C GLN A 26 -5.68 -3.81 8.65
N THR A 27 -4.83 -3.22 7.84
CA THR A 27 -4.17 -3.93 6.75
C THR A 27 -2.74 -4.20 7.21
N ASN A 28 -2.50 -5.46 7.57
CA ASN A 28 -1.16 -5.93 7.90
C ASN A 28 -0.78 -6.96 6.85
N THR A 29 0.17 -6.65 6.01
CA THR A 29 0.90 -7.67 5.28
C THR A 29 1.77 -8.44 6.30
N PRO A 30 1.91 -9.79 6.21
CA PRO A 30 2.87 -10.52 7.03
C PRO A 30 4.25 -9.94 6.76
N VAL A 31 4.81 -9.17 7.70
CA VAL A 31 5.93 -8.27 7.41
C VAL A 31 7.18 -8.79 8.09
N ALA A 32 8.26 -8.81 7.35
CA ALA A 32 9.61 -8.98 7.90
C ALA A 32 10.04 -7.77 8.75
N PHE A 33 9.34 -6.62 8.64
CA PHE A 33 9.72 -5.36 9.27
C PHE A 33 8.56 -4.77 10.07
N ALA A 34 8.83 -4.29 11.28
CA ALA A 34 7.84 -3.62 12.12
C ALA A 34 7.67 -2.14 11.77
N THR A 35 8.72 -1.50 11.26
CA THR A 35 8.75 -0.06 10.93
C THR A 35 9.31 0.18 9.53
N PHE A 36 9.04 1.39 9.01
CA PHE A 36 9.65 1.87 7.77
C PHE A 36 11.17 1.93 7.86
N GLU A 37 11.70 2.39 9.00
CA GLU A 37 13.13 2.53 9.23
C GLU A 37 13.85 1.19 9.16
N GLU A 38 13.29 0.14 9.75
CA GLU A 38 13.84 -1.21 9.64
C GLU A 38 13.91 -1.70 8.20
N ALA A 39 12.83 -1.50 7.42
CA ALA A 39 12.79 -1.89 6.01
C ALA A 39 13.83 -1.11 5.18
N ARG A 40 13.92 0.21 5.41
CA ARG A 40 14.89 1.08 4.75
C ARG A 40 16.33 0.67 5.07
N ASP A 41 16.64 0.46 6.35
CA ASP A 41 18.00 0.13 6.79
C ASP A 41 18.40 -1.26 6.30
N ALA A 42 17.47 -2.21 6.22
CA ALA A 42 17.69 -3.50 5.60
C ALA A 42 17.98 -3.37 4.09
N ALA A 43 17.20 -2.55 3.37
CA ALA A 43 17.43 -2.29 1.95
C ALA A 43 18.76 -1.57 1.70
N GLN A 44 19.18 -0.67 2.57
CA GLN A 44 20.45 0.04 2.46
C GLN A 44 21.66 -0.90 2.59
N ARG A 45 21.54 -1.98 3.33
CA ARG A 45 22.60 -2.99 3.47
C ARG A 45 22.81 -3.85 2.21
N ILE A 46 21.87 -3.85 1.27
CA ILE A 46 22.03 -4.52 -0.01
C ILE A 46 23.05 -3.74 -0.84
N VAL A 47 24.14 -4.35 -1.23
CA VAL A 47 25.17 -3.74 -2.07
C VAL A 47 25.06 -4.32 -3.48
N ALA A 48 24.76 -3.46 -4.46
CA ALA A 48 24.71 -3.88 -5.86
C ALA A 48 26.04 -4.48 -6.32
N LEU A 49 25.97 -5.50 -7.15
CA LEU A 49 27.09 -6.28 -7.70
C LEU A 49 27.90 -7.09 -6.65
N GLN A 50 27.43 -7.14 -5.39
CA GLN A 50 28.11 -7.87 -4.32
C GLN A 50 27.16 -8.81 -3.56
N THR A 51 25.99 -8.31 -3.14
CA THR A 51 25.02 -9.08 -2.35
C THR A 51 24.47 -10.24 -3.19
N ARG A 52 24.36 -11.42 -2.58
CA ARG A 52 23.77 -12.62 -3.22
C ARG A 52 22.36 -12.90 -2.75
N SER A 53 21.59 -13.65 -3.54
CA SER A 53 20.18 -13.98 -3.24
C SER A 53 19.96 -14.61 -1.86
N PRO A 54 20.80 -15.52 -1.33
CA PRO A 54 20.64 -16.03 0.03
C PRO A 54 20.75 -14.96 1.11
N GLU A 55 21.59 -13.96 0.91
CA GLU A 55 21.77 -12.84 1.83
C GLU A 55 20.53 -11.94 1.85
N LEU A 56 19.82 -11.79 0.72
CA LEU A 56 18.55 -11.05 0.65
C LEU A 56 17.52 -11.62 1.60
N LYS A 57 17.43 -12.93 1.71
CA LYS A 57 16.51 -13.60 2.64
C LYS A 57 16.83 -13.25 4.09
N ALA A 58 18.11 -13.25 4.46
CA ALA A 58 18.55 -12.86 5.80
C ALA A 58 18.26 -11.37 6.10
N LEU A 59 18.21 -10.53 5.08
CA LEU A 59 17.84 -9.12 5.16
C LEU A 59 16.32 -8.89 5.15
N GLY A 60 15.48 -9.94 5.02
CA GLY A 60 14.02 -9.84 5.00
C GLY A 60 13.39 -9.74 3.60
N PHE A 61 14.19 -9.85 2.53
CA PHE A 61 13.76 -9.82 1.12
C PHE A 61 13.83 -11.22 0.51
N ASP A 62 12.89 -12.10 0.88
CA ASP A 62 12.89 -13.48 0.39
C ASP A 62 12.32 -13.57 -1.03
N VAL A 63 13.19 -13.76 -2.01
CA VAL A 63 12.84 -13.93 -3.43
C VAL A 63 12.21 -15.28 -3.74
N GLN A 64 12.20 -16.23 -2.80
CA GLN A 64 11.68 -17.59 -3.00
C GLN A 64 10.29 -17.78 -2.41
N SER A 65 9.96 -17.13 -1.30
CA SER A 65 8.68 -17.34 -0.58
C SER A 65 7.46 -16.78 -1.30
N GLY A 66 7.66 -15.85 -2.23
CA GLY A 66 6.58 -15.16 -2.94
C GLY A 66 5.72 -14.23 -2.09
N THR A 67 5.97 -14.14 -0.78
CA THR A 67 5.22 -13.29 0.13
C THR A 67 5.65 -11.82 -0.04
N ASN A 68 4.68 -10.93 -0.24
CA ASN A 68 4.91 -9.48 -0.41
C ASN A 68 5.83 -9.12 -1.59
N MET A 69 6.00 -10.03 -2.55
CA MET A 69 6.87 -9.87 -3.68
C MET A 69 6.10 -10.09 -4.99
N THR A 70 6.36 -9.24 -5.96
CA THR A 70 5.88 -9.38 -7.34
C THR A 70 7.09 -9.56 -8.25
N LEU A 71 7.09 -10.65 -9.04
CA LEU A 71 8.10 -10.86 -10.07
C LEU A 71 7.84 -9.90 -11.24
N ILE A 72 8.86 -9.16 -11.63
CA ILE A 72 8.84 -8.27 -12.79
C ILE A 72 9.61 -8.91 -13.92
N PRO A 73 8.95 -9.20 -15.07
CA PRO A 73 9.61 -9.78 -16.23
C PRO A 73 10.58 -8.80 -16.88
N TYR A 74 11.60 -9.33 -17.57
CA TYR A 74 12.67 -8.56 -18.21
C TYR A 74 12.18 -7.35 -19.04
N PRO A 75 11.18 -7.45 -19.94
CA PRO A 75 10.73 -6.29 -20.71
C PRO A 75 10.23 -5.13 -19.84
N GLU A 76 9.58 -5.43 -18.73
CA GLU A 76 9.11 -4.42 -17.78
C GLU A 76 10.26 -3.81 -16.97
N ILE A 77 11.29 -4.61 -16.63
CA ILE A 77 12.50 -4.11 -15.99
C ILE A 77 13.16 -3.07 -16.89
N VAL A 78 13.36 -3.41 -18.18
CA VAL A 78 13.94 -2.49 -19.16
C VAL A 78 13.13 -1.21 -19.27
N ALA A 79 11.80 -1.32 -19.40
CA ALA A 79 10.93 -0.14 -19.49
C ALA A 79 11.01 0.76 -18.24
N ARG A 80 11.17 0.19 -17.05
CA ARG A 80 11.28 0.96 -15.79
C ARG A 80 12.65 1.59 -15.59
N LEU A 81 13.72 0.90 -15.96
CA LEU A 81 15.10 1.33 -15.69
C LEU A 81 15.74 2.11 -16.83
N THR A 82 15.15 2.06 -18.04
CA THR A 82 15.59 2.80 -19.21
C THR A 82 14.47 3.70 -19.77
N PRO A 83 13.96 4.66 -19.00
CA PRO A 83 12.72 5.38 -19.32
C PRO A 83 12.86 6.31 -20.53
N HIS A 84 14.10 6.65 -20.96
CA HIS A 84 14.35 7.56 -22.06
C HIS A 84 15.20 6.89 -23.14
N PRO A 85 14.69 6.73 -24.37
CA PRO A 85 15.42 6.11 -25.48
C PRO A 85 16.69 6.84 -25.88
N ASN A 86 16.82 8.10 -25.48
CA ASN A 86 17.97 8.96 -25.82
C ASN A 86 19.11 8.87 -24.80
N VAL A 87 18.98 8.08 -23.71
CA VAL A 87 20.05 7.89 -22.74
C VAL A 87 20.93 6.75 -23.24
N PRO A 88 22.20 6.99 -23.57
CA PRO A 88 23.11 5.93 -23.99
C PRO A 88 23.25 4.88 -22.87
N LEU A 89 23.25 3.59 -23.22
CA LEU A 89 23.43 2.48 -22.27
C LEU A 89 24.66 2.67 -21.38
N LEU A 90 25.72 3.23 -21.90
CA LEU A 90 26.96 3.51 -21.15
C LEU A 90 26.79 4.50 -19.98
N LYS A 91 25.74 5.31 -20.00
CA LYS A 91 25.42 6.25 -18.91
C LYS A 91 24.50 5.65 -17.84
N LEU A 92 24.00 4.44 -18.06
CA LEU A 92 23.21 3.73 -17.06
C LEU A 92 24.11 3.16 -15.96
N ASP A 93 23.49 2.90 -14.82
CA ASP A 93 24.13 2.17 -13.72
C ASP A 93 24.73 0.84 -14.22
N PRO A 94 25.94 0.45 -13.75
CA PRO A 94 26.59 -0.79 -14.18
C PRO A 94 25.72 -2.04 -14.02
N GLY A 95 24.95 -2.14 -12.92
CA GLY A 95 24.05 -3.26 -12.70
C GLY A 95 22.88 -3.29 -13.67
N ILE A 96 22.37 -2.11 -14.07
CA ILE A 96 21.32 -2.02 -15.10
C ILE A 96 21.86 -2.49 -16.45
N ARG A 97 23.07 -2.10 -16.81
CA ARG A 97 23.72 -2.58 -18.04
C ARG A 97 23.88 -4.09 -18.06
N GLN A 98 24.39 -4.68 -16.97
CA GLN A 98 24.50 -6.12 -16.83
C GLN A 98 23.14 -6.82 -16.97
N CYS A 99 22.07 -6.25 -16.41
CA CYS A 99 20.72 -6.78 -16.57
C CYS A 99 20.28 -6.77 -18.04
N VAL A 100 20.54 -5.68 -18.76
CA VAL A 100 20.21 -5.59 -20.21
C VAL A 100 20.98 -6.65 -21.00
N ASP A 101 22.26 -6.84 -20.71
CA ASP A 101 23.10 -7.84 -21.36
C ASP A 101 22.68 -9.28 -21.03
N ALA A 102 22.26 -9.54 -19.79
CA ALA A 102 21.78 -10.84 -19.32
C ALA A 102 20.39 -11.20 -19.86
N GLN A 103 19.62 -10.22 -20.36
CA GLN A 103 18.29 -10.42 -20.95
C GLN A 103 17.35 -11.20 -20.02
N THR A 104 16.82 -12.35 -20.47
CA THR A 104 15.85 -13.16 -19.72
C THR A 104 16.41 -13.82 -18.45
N ALA A 105 17.73 -13.86 -18.27
CA ALA A 105 18.34 -14.28 -17.01
C ALA A 105 18.20 -13.20 -15.92
N CYS A 106 18.00 -11.94 -16.31
CA CYS A 106 17.72 -10.87 -15.39
C CYS A 106 16.27 -10.90 -14.91
N ARG A 107 16.06 -10.87 -13.61
CA ARG A 107 14.74 -10.89 -12.94
C ARG A 107 14.62 -9.72 -11.96
N GLY A 108 13.49 -9.06 -12.02
CA GLY A 108 13.14 -8.01 -11.06
C GLY A 108 12.19 -8.53 -9.99
N TYR A 109 12.43 -8.15 -8.77
CA TYR A 109 11.56 -8.46 -7.62
C TYR A 109 11.12 -7.15 -6.99
N LEU A 110 9.81 -6.88 -7.02
CA LEU A 110 9.21 -5.73 -6.37
C LEU A 110 8.62 -6.19 -5.05
N PHE A 111 9.26 -5.82 -3.96
CA PHE A 111 8.77 -6.05 -2.62
C PHE A 111 7.91 -4.86 -2.17
N ARG A 112 6.77 -5.15 -1.54
CA ARG A 112 5.90 -4.13 -0.96
C ARG A 112 5.54 -4.52 0.47
N PHE A 113 5.87 -3.63 1.39
CA PHE A 113 5.55 -3.74 2.79
C PHE A 113 4.71 -2.55 3.20
N GLU A 114 3.61 -2.79 3.90
CA GLU A 114 2.77 -1.72 4.41
C GLU A 114 2.12 -2.12 5.72
N ARG A 115 1.94 -1.14 6.57
CA ARG A 115 1.15 -1.26 7.78
C ARG A 115 0.25 -0.06 7.87
N GLN A 116 -1.05 -0.26 7.73
CA GLN A 116 -2.05 0.80 7.76
C GLN A 116 -3.12 0.47 8.79
N ASP A 117 -3.36 1.40 9.67
CA ASP A 117 -4.52 1.43 10.56
C ASP A 117 -5.59 2.34 9.95
N ARG A 118 -6.79 1.79 9.80
CA ARG A 118 -7.95 2.49 9.23
C ARG A 118 -9.00 2.64 10.30
N ARG A 119 -9.23 3.86 10.73
CA ARG A 119 -10.21 4.19 11.74
C ARG A 119 -11.29 5.07 11.16
N ARG A 120 -12.54 4.62 11.30
CA ARG A 120 -13.70 5.44 10.95
C ARG A 120 -14.09 6.32 12.13
N GLU A 121 -14.34 7.58 11.84
CA GLU A 121 -14.79 8.56 12.82
C GLU A 121 -15.95 9.38 12.24
N GLY A 122 -16.88 9.74 13.11
CA GLY A 122 -18.04 10.56 12.72
C GLY A 122 -19.35 10.09 13.33
N ASN A 123 -20.44 10.50 12.71
CA ASN A 123 -21.78 10.11 13.15
C ASN A 123 -22.09 8.68 12.69
N PHE A 124 -22.37 7.80 13.67
CA PHE A 124 -22.68 6.39 13.42
C PHE A 124 -23.79 6.20 12.37
N TRP A 125 -24.88 6.95 12.47
CA TRP A 125 -26.04 6.79 11.58
C TRP A 125 -25.72 7.20 10.13
N LEU A 126 -24.95 8.26 9.94
CA LEU A 126 -24.52 8.68 8.61
C LEU A 126 -23.57 7.66 7.96
N ASP A 127 -22.70 7.00 8.75
CA ASP A 127 -21.85 5.92 8.27
C ASP A 127 -22.65 4.63 8.03
N PHE A 128 -23.54 4.26 8.98
CA PHE A 128 -24.38 3.06 8.88
C PHE A 128 -25.27 3.08 7.63
N PHE A 129 -25.93 4.22 7.36
CA PHE A 129 -26.71 4.40 6.14
C PHE A 129 -25.89 4.75 4.91
N ASN A 130 -24.56 4.68 5.01
CA ASN A 130 -23.63 4.99 3.91
C ASN A 130 -23.84 6.38 3.27
N LEU A 131 -24.37 7.33 4.02
CA LEU A 131 -24.60 8.71 3.55
C LEU A 131 -23.31 9.53 3.59
N ARG A 132 -22.55 9.42 4.68
CA ARG A 132 -21.28 10.11 4.87
C ARG A 132 -20.35 9.28 5.71
N ARG A 133 -19.14 9.07 5.18
CA ARG A 133 -18.07 8.30 5.82
C ARG A 133 -16.79 9.10 5.87
N THR A 134 -16.16 9.12 7.03
CA THR A 134 -14.81 9.69 7.20
C THR A 134 -13.91 8.60 7.75
N THR A 135 -12.83 8.29 7.03
CA THR A 135 -11.85 7.28 7.42
C THR A 135 -10.48 7.95 7.55
N TYR A 136 -9.88 7.81 8.71
CA TYR A 136 -8.48 8.18 8.95
C TYR A 136 -7.61 6.97 8.67
N VAL A 137 -6.62 7.16 7.80
CA VAL A 137 -5.65 6.12 7.43
C VAL A 137 -4.28 6.58 7.92
N ARG A 138 -3.71 5.84 8.87
CA ARG A 138 -2.39 6.11 9.43
C ARG A 138 -1.51 4.89 9.32
N GLY A 139 -0.23 5.11 9.05
CA GLY A 139 0.70 4.01 8.93
C GLY A 139 1.95 4.38 8.17
N TRP A 140 2.56 3.37 7.56
CA TRP A 140 3.73 3.51 6.70
C TRP A 140 3.64 2.54 5.53
N TRP A 141 4.39 2.81 4.47
CA TRP A 141 4.61 1.89 3.37
C TRP A 141 6.05 1.98 2.87
N PHE A 142 6.54 0.88 2.35
CA PHE A 142 7.86 0.75 1.78
C PHE A 142 7.82 -0.17 0.57
N GLU A 143 8.49 0.21 -0.50
CA GLU A 143 8.62 -0.56 -1.72
C GLU A 143 10.08 -0.64 -2.12
N ALA A 144 10.57 -1.83 -2.45
CA ALA A 144 11.92 -2.06 -2.93
C ALA A 144 11.90 -2.84 -4.24
N LEU A 145 12.56 -2.30 -5.26
CA LEU A 145 12.88 -2.99 -6.50
C LEU A 145 14.29 -3.56 -6.39
N ILE A 146 14.39 -4.88 -6.46
CA ILE A 146 15.67 -5.60 -6.43
C ILE A 146 15.79 -6.37 -7.75
N VAL A 147 16.86 -6.14 -8.47
CA VAL A 147 17.14 -6.79 -9.75
C VAL A 147 18.30 -7.78 -9.55
N VAL A 148 18.08 -9.03 -9.97
CA VAL A 148 19.01 -10.15 -9.76
C VAL A 148 19.28 -10.85 -11.08
N SER A 149 20.52 -11.25 -11.29
CA SER A 149 20.92 -12.19 -12.32
C SER A 149 21.99 -13.11 -11.77
N ASP A 150 21.95 -14.39 -12.12
CA ASP A 150 22.93 -15.40 -11.70
C ASP A 150 23.23 -15.34 -10.19
N ASP A 151 22.15 -15.26 -9.39
CA ASP A 151 22.20 -15.23 -7.93
C ASP A 151 22.86 -13.96 -7.32
N THR A 152 23.17 -12.94 -8.12
CA THR A 152 23.79 -11.69 -7.70
C THR A 152 22.80 -10.52 -7.88
N VAL A 153 22.69 -9.67 -6.86
CA VAL A 153 21.93 -8.41 -6.96
C VAL A 153 22.67 -7.46 -7.88
N LEU A 154 22.08 -7.12 -9.00
CA LEU A 154 22.63 -6.17 -9.96
C LEU A 154 22.27 -4.73 -9.63
N PHE A 155 21.03 -4.51 -9.20
CA PHE A 155 20.52 -3.16 -8.93
C PHE A 155 19.51 -3.21 -7.79
N ARG A 156 19.44 -2.14 -7.01
CA ARG A 156 18.40 -1.92 -6.03
C ARG A 156 17.94 -0.48 -6.04
N ASN A 157 16.65 -0.29 -5.84
CA ASN A 157 16.07 1.01 -5.57
C ASN A 157 14.92 0.83 -4.58
N PHE A 158 14.62 1.85 -3.80
CA PHE A 158 13.50 1.79 -2.89
C PHE A 158 12.84 3.16 -2.74
N ALA A 159 11.56 3.14 -2.41
CA ALA A 159 10.73 4.28 -2.11
C ALA A 159 9.82 3.96 -0.93
N GLY A 160 9.25 4.98 -0.31
CA GLY A 160 8.31 4.76 0.76
C GLY A 160 8.04 6.01 1.57
N GLN A 161 7.18 5.84 2.56
CA GLN A 161 6.76 6.92 3.45
C GLN A 161 6.65 6.39 4.87
N ALA A 162 7.43 6.97 5.78
CA ALA A 162 7.46 6.58 7.19
C ALA A 162 6.15 6.92 7.92
N HIS A 163 5.48 8.00 7.52
CA HIS A 163 4.24 8.45 8.13
C HIS A 163 3.23 8.77 7.03
N THR A 164 2.19 7.96 6.96
CA THR A 164 0.98 8.25 6.18
C THR A 164 -0.09 8.74 7.14
N ASP A 165 -0.60 9.95 6.92
CA ASP A 165 -1.77 10.48 7.62
C ASP A 165 -2.71 11.05 6.55
N ARG A 166 -3.74 10.28 6.20
CA ARG A 166 -4.68 10.60 5.13
C ARG A 166 -6.10 10.49 5.64
N VAL A 167 -6.93 11.47 5.29
CA VAL A 167 -8.36 11.47 5.59
C VAL A 167 -9.13 11.21 4.30
N GLU A 168 -9.80 10.08 4.25
CA GLU A 168 -10.70 9.69 3.17
C GLU A 168 -12.13 10.09 3.56
N ARG A 169 -12.74 10.97 2.76
CA ARG A 169 -14.14 11.38 2.95
C ARG A 169 -14.96 10.91 1.76
N GLN A 170 -16.00 10.15 2.06
CA GLN A 170 -16.97 9.67 1.08
C GLN A 170 -18.34 10.23 1.46
N THR A 171 -19.06 10.78 0.48
CA THR A 171 -20.42 11.27 0.63
C THR A 171 -21.26 10.65 -0.47
N ASN A 172 -22.30 9.92 -0.07
CA ASN A 172 -23.24 9.26 -0.98
C ASN A 172 -24.63 9.84 -0.71
N PRO A 173 -25.09 10.82 -1.48
CA PRO A 173 -26.39 11.50 -1.24
C PRO A 173 -27.58 10.54 -1.18
N LEU A 174 -27.55 9.46 -1.96
CA LEU A 174 -28.59 8.42 -2.01
C LEU A 174 -28.32 7.25 -1.04
N GLY A 175 -27.26 7.32 -0.23
CA GLY A 175 -26.88 6.28 0.72
C GLY A 175 -26.76 4.90 0.08
N PRO A 176 -27.48 3.87 0.62
CA PRO A 176 -27.40 2.50 0.09
C PRO A 176 -27.98 2.36 -1.34
N PHE A 177 -28.72 3.33 -1.82
CA PHE A 177 -29.31 3.34 -3.17
C PHE A 177 -28.40 3.96 -4.24
N GLN A 178 -27.22 4.48 -3.85
CA GLN A 178 -26.26 5.09 -4.79
C GLN A 178 -25.92 4.17 -5.97
N PRO A 179 -25.62 2.88 -5.80
CA PRO A 179 -25.30 1.99 -6.92
C PRO A 179 -26.48 1.79 -7.89
N ALA A 180 -27.72 1.83 -7.38
CA ALA A 180 -28.91 1.72 -8.21
C ALA A 180 -29.14 2.96 -9.09
N GLY A 181 -28.81 4.15 -8.57
CA GLY A 181 -28.87 5.39 -9.35
C GLY A 181 -27.83 5.45 -10.46
N GLU A 182 -26.63 4.97 -10.21
CA GLU A 182 -25.56 4.90 -11.22
C GLU A 182 -25.91 3.91 -12.35
N GLY A 183 -26.50 2.74 -12.00
CA GLY A 183 -26.98 1.76 -12.97
C GLY A 183 -28.14 2.27 -13.84
N ALA A 184 -29.08 3.01 -13.25
CA ALA A 184 -30.21 3.61 -13.98
C ALA A 184 -29.73 4.72 -14.93
N GLY A 185 -28.79 5.54 -14.51
CA GLY A 185 -28.19 6.59 -15.35
C GLY A 185 -27.46 6.03 -16.57
N ALA A 186 -26.75 4.92 -16.43
CA ALA A 186 -26.04 4.27 -17.53
C ALA A 186 -27.00 3.66 -18.59
N LEU A 187 -28.19 3.24 -18.16
CA LEU A 187 -29.22 2.70 -19.07
C LEU A 187 -29.96 3.80 -19.86
N LEU A 188 -30.04 5.02 -19.33
CA LEU A 188 -30.67 6.16 -20.00
C LEU A 188 -29.77 6.88 -21.00
N LEU A 189 -28.47 6.63 -20.97
CA LEU A 189 -27.48 7.23 -21.87
C LEU A 189 -27.07 6.29 -23.03
N ARG A 190 -27.78 5.17 -23.21
CA ARG A 190 -27.55 4.18 -24.26
C ARG A 190 -28.69 4.24 -25.27
#